data_57f37c07614344568b665ce0ad27e85e
#
_entry.id   57f37c07614344568b665ce0ad27e85e
#
_cell.length_a   1.000
_cell.length_b   1.000
_cell.length_c   1.000
_cell.angle_alpha   90.00
_cell.angle_beta   90.00
_cell.angle_gamma   90.00
#
_symmetry.space_group_name_H-M   'P 1'
#
loop_
_entity.id
_entity.type
_entity.pdbx_description
1 polymer ?
#
loop_
_entity_poly.entity_id
_entity_poly.type
_entity_poly.pdbx_seq_one_letter_code
_entity_poly.pdbx_strand_id
1 'polypeptide(L)'
;ANGVTLATLPLPASFIKLFSVFRSGGRLFWPVYYLLTLAAFAGLARLPRGAVWVALFAVVQLWDVSPALFQRHDAMQAAQVTDAFPSELDSDLWQSAAQYRHIESVQGMQADSLHLALWAADNGMTTNDPFAARYDETALAAERQTALDALDAGTPRSDTLYLFEDEGAFLQAVEPVKALAWCGRVTSTDGS
;
A
#
# COMPACT_ATOMS: atom_id res chain seq x y z
N ALA A 1 2.77 16.60 -8.50
CA ALA A 1 2.13 17.11 -9.73
C ALA A 1 0.86 17.81 -9.32
N ASN A 2 0.68 19.06 -9.69
CA ASN A 2 -0.33 20.01 -9.17
C ASN A 2 -1.78 19.76 -9.62
N GLY A 3 -2.17 18.52 -9.96
CA GLY A 3 -3.58 18.18 -10.22
C GLY A 3 -4.32 18.99 -11.31
N VAL A 4 -3.57 19.71 -12.17
CA VAL A 4 -4.19 20.47 -13.27
C VAL A 4 -4.51 19.51 -14.42
N THR A 5 -5.79 19.31 -14.69
CA THR A 5 -6.25 18.56 -15.86
C THR A 5 -5.99 19.38 -17.12
N LEU A 6 -4.99 19.01 -17.91
CA LEU A 6 -4.64 19.69 -19.16
C LEU A 6 -5.54 19.29 -20.32
N ALA A 7 -6.01 18.05 -20.34
CA ALA A 7 -6.93 17.53 -21.35
C ALA A 7 -7.65 16.30 -20.83
N THR A 8 -8.91 16.13 -21.24
CA THR A 8 -9.71 14.92 -20.96
C THR A 8 -9.95 14.22 -22.29
N LEU A 9 -9.47 12.98 -22.42
CA LEU A 9 -9.73 12.15 -23.60
C LEU A 9 -10.91 11.22 -23.29
N PRO A 10 -12.05 11.35 -24.01
CA PRO A 10 -13.18 10.44 -23.83
C PRO A 10 -12.84 9.07 -24.43
N LEU A 11 -12.43 8.13 -23.57
CA LEU A 11 -12.16 6.76 -23.99
C LEU A 11 -13.42 5.90 -23.84
N PRO A 12 -13.72 4.99 -24.80
CA PRO A 12 -14.79 4.02 -24.65
C PRO A 12 -14.62 3.16 -23.41
N ALA A 13 -15.72 2.84 -22.73
CA ALA A 13 -15.68 2.04 -21.49
C ALA A 13 -14.94 0.68 -21.64
N SER A 14 -15.02 0.09 -22.84
CA SER A 14 -14.29 -1.14 -23.17
C SER A 14 -12.77 -0.97 -23.11
N PHE A 15 -12.25 0.20 -23.53
CA PHE A 15 -10.83 0.53 -23.43
C PHE A 15 -10.41 0.74 -21.99
N ILE A 16 -11.21 1.46 -21.22
CA ILE A 16 -10.94 1.68 -19.79
C ILE A 16 -10.88 0.33 -19.06
N LYS A 17 -11.83 -0.57 -19.32
CA LYS A 17 -11.87 -1.91 -18.74
C LYS A 17 -10.67 -2.77 -19.16
N LEU A 18 -10.23 -2.68 -20.43
CA LEU A 18 -9.03 -3.37 -20.90
C LEU A 18 -7.76 -2.86 -20.20
N PHE A 19 -7.63 -1.54 -20.06
CA PHE A 19 -6.47 -0.94 -19.39
C PHE A 19 -6.49 -1.11 -17.88
N SER A 20 -7.65 -1.24 -17.24
CA SER A 20 -7.77 -1.52 -15.80
C SER A 20 -7.27 -2.92 -15.41
N VAL A 21 -7.22 -3.86 -16.37
CA VAL A 21 -6.58 -5.18 -16.17
C VAL A 21 -5.08 -5.03 -15.90
N PHE A 22 -4.46 -3.97 -16.41
CA PHE A 22 -3.06 -3.68 -16.15
C PHE A 22 -2.94 -2.74 -14.95
N ARG A 23 -2.61 -3.25 -13.78
CA ARG A 23 -2.43 -2.50 -12.53
C ARG A 23 -1.50 -1.28 -12.63
N SER A 24 -0.66 -1.26 -13.64
CA SER A 24 0.29 -0.18 -13.90
C SER A 24 0.29 0.16 -15.37
N GLY A 25 -0.66 0.97 -15.80
CA GLY A 25 -0.75 1.47 -17.19
C GLY A 25 0.55 2.14 -17.66
N GLY A 26 1.31 2.74 -16.74
CA GLY A 26 2.63 3.30 -17.03
C GLY A 26 3.64 2.27 -17.54
N ARG A 27 3.54 1.00 -17.11
CA ARG A 27 4.46 -0.05 -17.57
C ARG A 27 4.24 -0.45 -19.04
N LEU A 28 3.01 -0.29 -19.55
CA LEU A 28 2.75 -0.51 -20.99
C LEU A 28 3.45 0.51 -21.89
N PHE A 29 3.74 1.69 -21.34
CA PHE A 29 4.45 2.73 -22.08
C PHE A 29 5.97 2.49 -22.13
N TRP A 30 6.54 1.65 -21.26
CA TRP A 30 7.98 1.41 -21.21
C TRP A 30 8.60 0.93 -22.53
N PRO A 31 8.01 -0.05 -23.25
CA PRO A 31 8.56 -0.45 -24.56
C PRO A 31 8.60 0.72 -25.54
N VAL A 32 7.55 1.54 -25.59
CA VAL A 32 7.48 2.73 -26.44
C VAL A 32 8.54 3.75 -26.03
N TYR A 33 8.68 3.99 -24.72
CA TYR A 33 9.68 4.88 -24.15
C TYR A 33 11.10 4.43 -24.52
N TYR A 34 11.41 3.13 -24.38
CA TYR A 34 12.71 2.60 -24.77
C TYR A 34 12.98 2.71 -26.27
N LEU A 35 11.98 2.45 -27.12
CA LEU A 35 12.13 2.61 -28.57
C LEU A 35 12.36 4.07 -28.94
N LEU A 36 11.65 5.01 -28.35
CA LEU A 36 11.86 6.44 -28.57
C LEU A 36 13.25 6.89 -28.10
N THR A 37 13.69 6.41 -26.97
CA THR A 37 15.02 6.69 -26.43
C THR A 37 16.12 6.16 -27.34
N LEU A 38 16.01 4.90 -27.80
CA LEU A 38 16.94 4.31 -28.75
C LEU A 38 16.95 5.07 -30.10
N ALA A 39 15.80 5.45 -30.62
CA ALA A 39 15.67 6.25 -31.82
C ALA A 39 16.35 7.62 -31.68
N ALA A 40 16.18 8.28 -30.52
CA ALA A 40 16.82 9.54 -30.22
C ALA A 40 18.34 9.41 -30.14
N PHE A 41 18.89 8.38 -29.50
CA PHE A 41 20.30 8.11 -29.43
C PHE A 41 20.87 7.78 -30.82
N ALA A 42 20.18 6.96 -31.63
CA ALA A 42 20.58 6.65 -32.99
C ALA A 42 20.55 7.89 -33.89
N GLY A 43 19.62 8.81 -33.68
CA GLY A 43 19.56 10.11 -34.35
C GLY A 43 20.74 11.00 -33.97
N LEU A 44 21.02 11.12 -32.67
CA LEU A 44 22.14 11.90 -32.15
C LEU A 44 23.51 11.39 -32.66
N ALA A 45 23.68 10.05 -32.71
CA ALA A 45 24.92 9.43 -33.18
C ALA A 45 25.22 9.74 -34.66
N ARG A 46 24.18 10.08 -35.44
CA ARG A 46 24.33 10.45 -36.87
C ARG A 46 24.68 11.93 -37.08
N LEU A 47 24.60 12.76 -36.05
CA LEU A 47 24.96 14.15 -36.15
C LEU A 47 26.49 14.35 -36.17
N PRO A 48 26.99 15.42 -36.82
CA PRO A 48 28.39 15.78 -36.69
C PRO A 48 28.72 16.00 -35.20
N ARG A 49 29.77 15.34 -34.72
CA ARG A 49 30.16 15.31 -33.30
C ARG A 49 29.11 14.62 -32.39
N GLY A 50 28.38 13.63 -32.89
CA GLY A 50 27.32 12.92 -32.13
C GLY A 50 27.75 12.41 -30.76
N ALA A 51 29.01 11.95 -30.64
CA ALA A 51 29.57 11.54 -29.35
C ALA A 51 29.57 12.66 -28.28
N VAL A 52 29.82 13.91 -28.71
CA VAL A 52 29.80 15.06 -27.80
C VAL A 52 28.37 15.33 -27.28
N TRP A 53 27.39 15.23 -28.19
CA TRP A 53 26.00 15.40 -27.81
C TRP A 53 25.51 14.29 -26.85
N VAL A 54 25.88 13.05 -27.14
CA VAL A 54 25.54 11.92 -26.25
C VAL A 54 26.17 12.11 -24.87
N ALA A 55 27.45 12.52 -24.81
CA ALA A 55 28.12 12.81 -23.54
C ALA A 55 27.46 13.95 -22.79
N LEU A 56 27.08 15.03 -23.46
CA LEU A 56 26.37 16.17 -22.83
C LEU A 56 25.04 15.73 -22.24
N PHE A 57 24.23 14.97 -23.00
CA PHE A 57 22.97 14.44 -22.50
C PHE A 57 23.15 13.50 -21.31
N ALA A 58 24.18 12.64 -21.32
CA ALA A 58 24.51 11.78 -20.21
C ALA A 58 24.85 12.58 -18.93
N VAL A 59 25.62 13.65 -19.07
CA VAL A 59 25.94 14.53 -17.93
C VAL A 59 24.68 15.23 -17.39
N VAL A 60 23.83 15.77 -18.26
CA VAL A 60 22.56 16.38 -17.84
C VAL A 60 21.66 15.38 -17.14
N GLN A 61 21.57 14.15 -17.68
CA GLN A 61 20.76 13.08 -17.08
C GLN A 61 21.30 12.66 -15.71
N LEU A 62 22.62 12.53 -15.56
CA LEU A 62 23.24 12.21 -14.27
C LEU A 62 22.99 13.31 -13.25
N TRP A 63 23.05 14.56 -13.68
CA TRP A 63 22.73 15.67 -12.80
C TRP A 63 21.27 15.66 -12.38
N ASP A 64 20.33 15.46 -13.28
CA ASP A 64 18.90 15.41 -13.01
C ASP A 64 18.52 14.27 -12.03
N VAL A 65 19.14 13.10 -12.19
CA VAL A 65 18.87 11.92 -11.34
C VAL A 65 19.66 11.96 -10.03
N SER A 66 20.75 12.73 -9.93
CA SER A 66 21.65 12.72 -8.77
C SER A 66 20.97 12.98 -7.44
N PRO A 67 20.03 13.95 -7.28
CA PRO A 67 19.37 14.18 -5.99
C PRO A 67 18.59 12.96 -5.50
N ALA A 68 17.89 12.26 -6.43
CA ALA A 68 17.14 11.07 -6.11
C ALA A 68 18.05 9.89 -5.73
N LEU A 69 19.22 9.77 -6.36
CA LEU A 69 20.23 8.75 -6.04
C LEU A 69 20.83 8.98 -4.65
N PHE A 70 21.19 10.23 -4.31
CA PHE A 70 21.73 10.56 -2.99
C PHE A 70 20.68 10.32 -1.89
N GLN A 71 19.46 10.79 -2.08
CA GLN A 71 18.38 10.57 -1.12
C GLN A 71 18.11 9.07 -0.87
N ARG A 72 18.11 8.26 -1.93
CA ARG A 72 17.96 6.80 -1.79
C ARG A 72 19.16 6.16 -1.11
N HIS A 73 20.37 6.62 -1.43
CA HIS A 73 21.58 6.12 -0.80
C HIS A 73 21.56 6.37 0.71
N ASP A 74 21.22 7.59 1.14
CA ASP A 74 21.12 7.96 2.54
C ASP A 74 20.03 7.16 3.27
N ALA A 75 18.86 6.99 2.63
CA ALA A 75 17.78 6.18 3.15
C ALA A 75 18.18 4.70 3.30
N MET A 76 18.90 4.14 2.32
CA MET A 76 19.40 2.77 2.41
C MET A 76 20.47 2.60 3.49
N GLN A 77 21.35 3.59 3.67
CA GLN A 77 22.33 3.54 4.75
C GLN A 77 21.66 3.63 6.12
N ALA A 78 20.65 4.49 6.26
CA ALA A 78 19.87 4.57 7.50
C ALA A 78 19.14 3.25 7.81
N ALA A 79 18.58 2.58 6.79
CA ALA A 79 17.89 1.31 6.95
C ALA A 79 18.82 0.13 7.29
N GLN A 80 20.12 0.18 6.94
CA GLN A 80 21.10 -0.87 7.24
C GLN A 80 21.51 -0.90 8.72
N VAL A 81 21.19 0.12 9.49
CA VAL A 81 21.56 0.22 10.91
C VAL A 81 20.61 -0.58 11.82
N THR A 82 19.47 -1.00 11.33
CA THR A 82 18.48 -1.76 12.11
C THR A 82 18.41 -3.21 11.63
N ASP A 83 18.93 -4.14 12.45
CA ASP A 83 18.85 -5.60 12.20
C ASP A 83 17.42 -6.16 12.34
N ALA A 84 16.48 -5.36 12.83
CA ALA A 84 15.09 -5.74 13.01
C ALA A 84 14.19 -4.79 12.23
N PHE A 85 13.21 -5.33 11.57
CA PHE A 85 12.09 -4.57 11.01
C PHE A 85 11.28 -4.04 12.21
N PRO A 86 11.31 -2.74 12.54
CA PRO A 86 10.60 -2.24 13.70
C PRO A 86 9.12 -2.52 13.51
N SER A 87 8.57 -3.38 14.33
CA SER A 87 7.14 -3.65 14.33
C SER A 87 6.48 -2.79 15.40
N GLU A 88 5.57 -1.94 15.03
CA GLU A 88 4.73 -1.20 15.98
C GLU A 88 3.76 -2.12 16.75
N LEU A 89 3.67 -3.38 16.32
CA LEU A 89 2.81 -4.41 16.88
C LEU A 89 3.48 -5.21 18.02
N ASP A 90 4.47 -4.63 18.71
CA ASP A 90 5.27 -5.31 19.75
C ASP A 90 4.84 -4.94 21.17
N SER A 91 3.68 -4.32 21.33
CA SER A 91 3.15 -3.97 22.66
C SER A 91 2.50 -5.15 23.37
N ASP A 92 2.36 -5.07 24.71
CA ASP A 92 1.67 -6.06 25.52
C ASP A 92 0.25 -6.35 25.03
N LEU A 93 -0.39 -5.36 24.41
CA LEU A 93 -1.70 -5.48 23.79
C LEU A 93 -1.69 -6.50 22.66
N TRP A 94 -0.72 -6.39 21.74
CA TRP A 94 -0.58 -7.31 20.63
C TRP A 94 -0.17 -8.70 21.08
N GLN A 95 0.67 -8.82 22.12
CA GLN A 95 0.98 -10.11 22.71
C GLN A 95 -0.28 -10.79 23.29
N SER A 96 -1.15 -10.02 23.94
CA SER A 96 -2.43 -10.53 24.42
C SER A 96 -3.39 -10.90 23.28
N ALA A 97 -3.30 -10.21 22.14
CA ALA A 97 -4.11 -10.46 20.96
C ALA A 97 -3.69 -11.75 20.21
N ALA A 98 -2.50 -12.28 20.44
CA ALA A 98 -2.02 -13.52 19.82
C ALA A 98 -2.84 -14.79 20.19
N GLN A 99 -3.74 -14.69 21.17
CA GLN A 99 -4.67 -15.77 21.51
C GLN A 99 -5.81 -15.96 20.50
N TYR A 100 -6.09 -14.95 19.68
CA TYR A 100 -7.13 -15.01 18.66
C TYR A 100 -6.66 -15.78 17.42
N ARG A 101 -7.60 -16.24 16.60
CA ARG A 101 -7.32 -17.00 15.37
C ARG A 101 -7.53 -16.18 14.10
N HIS A 102 -8.36 -15.17 14.20
CA HIS A 102 -8.75 -14.35 13.06
C HIS A 102 -8.58 -12.87 13.40
N ILE A 103 -8.18 -12.11 12.39
CA ILE A 103 -8.16 -10.65 12.44
C ILE A 103 -9.13 -10.16 11.39
N GLU A 104 -10.11 -9.37 11.80
CA GLU A 104 -11.07 -8.74 10.89
C GLU A 104 -10.92 -7.22 10.96
N SER A 105 -10.35 -6.64 9.92
CA SER A 105 -10.34 -5.20 9.71
C SER A 105 -11.70 -4.80 9.13
N VAL A 106 -12.45 -4.02 9.91
CA VAL A 106 -13.83 -3.66 9.55
C VAL A 106 -13.88 -2.58 8.47
N GLN A 107 -12.87 -1.71 8.41
CA GLN A 107 -12.83 -0.60 7.46
C GLN A 107 -11.72 -0.75 6.39
N GLY A 108 -10.77 -1.65 6.62
CA GLY A 108 -9.55 -1.81 5.83
C GLY A 108 -8.44 -0.90 6.33
N MET A 109 -7.36 -1.48 6.83
CA MET A 109 -6.17 -0.75 7.28
C MET A 109 -5.23 -0.58 6.10
N GLN A 110 -5.13 0.63 5.54
CA GLN A 110 -4.24 0.90 4.40
C GLN A 110 -2.80 1.19 4.82
N ALA A 111 -2.58 1.77 5.99
CA ALA A 111 -1.26 2.23 6.40
C ALA A 111 -0.36 1.09 6.91
N ASP A 112 -0.89 0.18 7.73
CA ASP A 112 -0.11 -0.84 8.44
C ASP A 112 -0.41 -2.29 8.03
N SER A 113 -1.07 -2.47 6.89
CA SER A 113 -1.53 -3.79 6.42
C SER A 113 -0.39 -4.81 6.28
N LEU A 114 0.84 -4.36 5.93
CA LEU A 114 1.99 -5.26 5.82
C LEU A 114 2.46 -5.76 7.19
N HIS A 115 2.60 -4.88 8.18
CA HIS A 115 3.01 -5.24 9.53
C HIS A 115 1.98 -6.17 10.18
N LEU A 116 0.70 -5.84 10.00
CA LEU A 116 -0.40 -6.66 10.48
C LEU A 116 -0.41 -8.06 9.83
N ALA A 117 -0.21 -8.13 8.52
CA ALA A 117 -0.17 -9.40 7.79
C ALA A 117 1.02 -10.27 8.22
N LEU A 118 2.20 -9.68 8.44
CA LEU A 118 3.37 -10.38 8.96
C LEU A 118 3.12 -10.90 10.38
N TRP A 119 2.62 -10.03 11.26
CA TRP A 119 2.31 -10.39 12.63
C TRP A 119 1.24 -11.51 12.71
N ALA A 120 0.20 -11.43 11.88
CA ALA A 120 -0.81 -12.47 11.78
C ALA A 120 -0.20 -13.81 11.32
N ALA A 121 0.67 -13.78 10.31
CA ALA A 121 1.36 -14.97 9.81
C ALA A 121 2.27 -15.61 10.89
N ASP A 122 3.02 -14.81 11.63
CA ASP A 122 3.92 -15.28 12.69
C ASP A 122 3.12 -15.93 13.85
N ASN A 123 1.90 -15.46 14.11
CA ASN A 123 1.02 -16.01 15.13
C ASN A 123 0.01 -17.06 14.59
N GLY A 124 0.12 -17.46 13.31
CA GLY A 124 -0.75 -18.47 12.71
C GLY A 124 -2.21 -18.01 12.57
N MET A 125 -2.45 -16.72 12.47
CA MET A 125 -3.77 -16.11 12.36
C MET A 125 -4.14 -15.88 10.88
N THR A 126 -5.42 -15.82 10.59
CA THR A 126 -5.93 -15.38 9.29
C THR A 126 -6.38 -13.92 9.37
N THR A 127 -6.31 -13.21 8.25
CA THR A 127 -6.78 -11.82 8.16
C THR A 127 -7.62 -11.60 6.90
N ASN A 128 -8.63 -10.76 7.00
CA ASN A 128 -9.42 -10.26 5.87
C ASN A 128 -8.83 -8.99 5.24
N ASP A 129 -7.67 -8.52 5.73
CA ASP A 129 -6.95 -7.39 5.12
C ASP A 129 -5.73 -7.91 4.34
N PRO A 130 -5.93 -8.39 3.10
CA PRO A 130 -4.87 -8.98 2.32
C PRO A 130 -3.94 -7.88 1.81
N PHE A 131 -2.67 -7.94 2.16
CA PHE A 131 -1.62 -7.20 1.46
C PHE A 131 -1.46 -7.81 0.06
N ALA A 132 -2.51 -7.72 -0.75
CA ALA A 132 -2.57 -8.34 -2.06
C ALA A 132 -2.72 -7.30 -3.17
N ALA A 133 -2.03 -7.57 -4.27
CA ALA A 133 -2.09 -6.71 -5.45
C ALA A 133 -3.46 -6.74 -6.14
N ARG A 134 -4.23 -7.82 -5.94
CA ARG A 134 -5.58 -8.01 -6.46
C ARG A 134 -6.37 -8.85 -5.47
N TYR A 135 -7.55 -8.41 -5.16
CA TYR A 135 -8.54 -9.11 -4.36
C TYR A 135 -9.94 -8.84 -4.91
N ASP A 136 -10.88 -9.65 -4.54
CA ASP A 136 -12.29 -9.44 -4.89
C ASP A 136 -12.89 -8.42 -3.91
N GLU A 137 -13.01 -7.17 -4.37
CA GLU A 137 -13.57 -6.08 -3.56
C GLU A 137 -14.99 -6.37 -3.08
N THR A 138 -15.78 -7.08 -3.89
CA THR A 138 -17.17 -7.41 -3.54
C THR A 138 -17.22 -8.46 -2.43
N ALA A 139 -16.38 -9.49 -2.52
CA ALA A 139 -16.28 -10.52 -1.48
C ALA A 139 -15.78 -9.92 -0.16
N LEU A 140 -14.75 -9.08 -0.22
CA LEU A 140 -14.19 -8.43 0.95
C LEU A 140 -15.19 -7.46 1.62
N ALA A 141 -15.95 -6.70 0.83
CA ALA A 141 -17.00 -5.83 1.36
C ALA A 141 -18.12 -6.62 2.03
N ALA A 142 -18.49 -7.79 1.49
CA ALA A 142 -19.49 -8.67 2.09
C ALA A 142 -19.00 -9.28 3.42
N GLU A 143 -17.73 -9.66 3.51
CA GLU A 143 -17.13 -10.14 4.77
C GLU A 143 -17.14 -9.05 5.85
N ARG A 144 -16.70 -7.83 5.51
CA ARG A 144 -16.72 -6.69 6.42
C ARG A 144 -18.12 -6.35 6.89
N GLN A 145 -19.11 -6.38 6.01
CA GLN A 145 -20.49 -6.15 6.37
C GLN A 145 -21.01 -7.24 7.32
N THR A 146 -20.65 -8.49 7.08
CA THR A 146 -21.00 -9.61 7.97
C THR A 146 -20.41 -9.43 9.37
N ALA A 147 -19.18 -8.95 9.47
CA ALA A 147 -18.53 -8.65 10.74
C ALA A 147 -19.25 -7.52 11.49
N LEU A 148 -19.60 -6.44 10.78
CA LEU A 148 -20.37 -5.33 11.35
C LEU A 148 -21.75 -5.79 11.85
N ASP A 149 -22.48 -6.55 11.05
CA ASP A 149 -23.81 -7.07 11.40
C ASP A 149 -23.74 -7.96 12.67
N ALA A 150 -22.68 -8.75 12.82
CA ALA A 150 -22.45 -9.57 14.00
C ALA A 150 -22.16 -8.73 15.26
N LEU A 151 -21.40 -7.65 15.12
CA LEU A 151 -21.13 -6.70 16.20
C LEU A 151 -22.40 -5.97 16.62
N ASP A 152 -23.18 -5.45 15.67
CA ASP A 152 -24.44 -4.75 15.91
C ASP A 152 -25.50 -5.66 16.57
N ALA A 153 -25.50 -6.95 16.22
CA ALA A 153 -26.36 -7.95 16.84
C ALA A 153 -25.89 -8.39 18.24
N GLY A 154 -24.73 -7.91 18.71
CA GLY A 154 -24.14 -8.32 19.99
C GLY A 154 -23.65 -9.77 20.02
N THR A 155 -23.35 -10.35 18.85
CA THR A 155 -22.88 -11.73 18.68
C THR A 155 -21.51 -11.81 17.97
N PRO A 156 -20.47 -11.13 18.50
CA PRO A 156 -19.13 -11.18 17.91
C PRO A 156 -18.57 -12.59 18.01
N ARG A 157 -17.70 -12.94 17.07
CA ARG A 157 -16.94 -14.20 17.14
C ARG A 157 -15.92 -14.09 18.26
N SER A 158 -15.89 -15.08 19.15
CA SER A 158 -15.01 -15.12 20.32
C SER A 158 -13.52 -15.37 19.98
N ASP A 159 -13.24 -15.88 18.78
CA ASP A 159 -11.89 -16.18 18.27
C ASP A 159 -11.34 -15.13 17.33
N THR A 160 -11.98 -13.96 17.24
CA THR A 160 -11.69 -12.92 16.26
C THR A 160 -11.33 -11.60 16.93
N LEU A 161 -10.25 -11.00 16.48
CA LEU A 161 -9.84 -9.64 16.80
C LEU A 161 -10.40 -8.68 15.75
N TYR A 162 -11.26 -7.76 16.16
CA TYR A 162 -11.84 -6.74 15.28
C TYR A 162 -11.01 -5.45 15.35
N LEU A 163 -10.58 -4.94 14.21
CA LEU A 163 -9.78 -3.73 14.09
C LEU A 163 -10.58 -2.61 13.43
N PHE A 164 -10.48 -1.42 13.99
CA PHE A 164 -11.10 -0.20 13.49
C PHE A 164 -10.02 0.87 13.35
N GLU A 165 -10.06 1.59 12.24
CA GLU A 165 -9.21 2.74 11.98
C GLU A 165 -9.84 4.04 12.50
N ASP A 166 -11.17 4.12 12.42
CA ASP A 166 -11.94 5.28 12.85
C ASP A 166 -12.53 5.08 14.25
N GLU A 167 -12.24 6.02 15.16
CA GLU A 167 -12.72 5.98 16.55
C GLU A 167 -14.26 6.09 16.65
N GLY A 168 -14.88 6.86 15.75
CA GLY A 168 -16.34 7.02 15.74
C GLY A 168 -17.04 5.72 15.38
N ALA A 169 -16.55 5.01 14.35
CA ALA A 169 -17.05 3.71 13.95
C ALA A 169 -16.81 2.65 15.05
N PHE A 170 -15.65 2.69 15.70
CA PHE A 170 -15.36 1.83 16.85
C PHE A 170 -16.35 2.06 18.00
N LEU A 171 -16.57 3.30 18.42
CA LEU A 171 -17.47 3.62 19.52
C LEU A 171 -18.91 3.20 19.21
N GLN A 172 -19.34 3.31 17.96
CA GLN A 172 -20.66 2.87 17.53
C GLN A 172 -20.79 1.34 17.56
N ALA A 173 -19.80 0.63 17.04
CA ALA A 173 -19.82 -0.83 16.95
C ALA A 173 -19.57 -1.53 18.29
N VAL A 174 -18.86 -0.90 19.23
CA VAL A 174 -18.49 -1.52 20.51
C VAL A 174 -19.65 -1.46 21.54
N GLU A 175 -20.55 -0.51 21.42
CA GLU A 175 -21.61 -0.31 22.42
C GLU A 175 -22.47 -1.57 22.67
N PRO A 176 -22.91 -2.33 21.66
CA PRO A 176 -23.65 -3.58 21.86
C PRO A 176 -22.84 -4.70 22.51
N VAL A 177 -21.51 -4.71 22.35
CA VAL A 177 -20.61 -5.81 22.74
C VAL A 177 -19.69 -5.50 23.90
N LYS A 178 -19.69 -4.28 24.43
CA LYS A 178 -18.75 -3.82 25.47
C LYS A 178 -18.72 -4.66 26.74
N ALA A 179 -19.79 -5.37 27.03
CA ALA A 179 -19.88 -6.26 28.19
C ALA A 179 -19.30 -7.66 27.90
N LEU A 180 -19.06 -7.99 26.63
CA LEU A 180 -18.63 -9.31 26.15
C LEU A 180 -17.20 -9.31 25.61
N ALA A 181 -16.67 -8.13 25.25
CA ALA A 181 -15.41 -8.00 24.55
C ALA A 181 -14.41 -7.17 25.36
N TRP A 182 -13.15 -7.58 25.27
CA TRP A 182 -12.04 -6.74 25.69
C TRP A 182 -11.77 -5.71 24.59
N CYS A 183 -11.67 -4.45 24.95
CA CYS A 183 -11.46 -3.34 24.03
C CYS A 183 -10.21 -2.57 24.43
N GLY A 184 -9.37 -2.23 23.47
CA GLY A 184 -8.18 -1.43 23.67
C GLY A 184 -7.93 -0.48 22.51
N ARG A 185 -7.17 0.59 22.76
CA ARG A 185 -6.72 1.53 21.74
C ARG A 185 -5.22 1.42 21.57
N VAL A 186 -4.77 1.30 20.33
CA VAL A 186 -3.36 1.43 19.95
C VAL A 186 -3.18 2.82 19.34
N THR A 187 -2.18 3.55 19.83
CA THR A 187 -1.75 4.79 19.18
C THR A 187 -0.45 4.50 18.48
N SER A 188 -0.35 4.85 17.19
CA SER A 188 0.93 4.83 16.49
C SER A 188 1.91 5.77 17.18
N THR A 189 3.16 5.33 17.30
CA THR A 189 4.24 6.13 17.89
C THR A 189 4.73 7.23 16.96
N ASP A 190 4.36 7.16 15.70
CA ASP A 190 4.69 8.17 14.69
C ASP A 190 3.71 9.34 14.74
N GLY A 191 3.71 10.11 15.80
CA GLY A 191 2.94 11.33 16.06
C GLY A 191 2.49 12.18 14.86
N SER A 192 1.83 11.56 13.87
CA SER A 192 1.20 12.22 12.71
C SER A 192 -0.31 12.13 12.83
#